data_4d763f62356687718033a9a8d8872a86
#
_entry.id   4d763f62356687718033a9a8d8872a86
#
_cell.length_a   1.000
_cell.length_b   1.000
_cell.length_c   1.000
_cell.angle_alpha   90.00
_cell.angle_beta   90.00
_cell.angle_gamma   90.00
#
_symmetry.space_group_name_H-M   'P 1'
#
loop_
_entity.id
_entity.type
_entity.pdbx_description
1 polymer ?
#
loop_
_entity_poly.entity_id
_entity_poly.type
_entity_poly.pdbx_seq_one_letter_code
_entity_poly.pdbx_strand_id
1 'polypeptide(L)'
;FQLLLLVSTIAIWQNCGTKTTDNTTEATTDTLVMTTDEVSAETNKNEIAAAKRDAIEKASVEKAEQRRLAMIELAKTSPTFKDASGKVVYNKAEIDPSFVGGDKEMRKYLRANLKYPEAAQDNAVEGTVFVDFIVDQNGNVREVIASDVVGELIDLTLQEEAVRVVSSMPKWVPGSQGGEPVGTQFSMLI
;
A
#
# COMPACT_ATOMS: atom_id res chain seq x y z
N PHE A 1 12.68 -0.29 30.18
CA PHE A 1 12.93 1.05 30.70
C PHE A 1 12.35 2.09 29.74
N GLN A 2 11.34 2.80 30.28
CA GLN A 2 10.80 4.14 29.96
C GLN A 2 10.21 4.39 28.57
N LEU A 3 8.97 4.27 28.51
CA LEU A 3 7.80 5.16 28.25
C LEU A 3 8.15 6.62 27.94
N LEU A 4 7.75 7.10 26.80
CA LEU A 4 7.47 8.50 26.54
C LEU A 4 6.18 8.65 25.71
N LEU A 5 5.09 8.88 26.45
CA LEU A 5 3.80 9.38 26.01
C LEU A 5 3.94 10.85 25.61
N LEU A 6 3.62 11.20 24.36
CA LEU A 6 3.34 12.57 23.98
C LEU A 6 1.81 12.74 23.80
N VAL A 7 1.22 13.28 24.84
CA VAL A 7 -0.16 13.79 24.86
C VAL A 7 -0.16 15.18 24.22
N SER A 8 -0.80 15.34 23.07
CA SER A 8 -1.07 16.62 22.46
C SER A 8 -2.37 17.20 23.03
N THR A 9 -2.22 18.22 23.85
CA THR A 9 -3.33 18.97 24.47
C THR A 9 -3.89 19.99 23.48
N ILE A 10 -5.16 19.82 23.16
CA ILE A 10 -5.98 20.82 22.45
C ILE A 10 -6.35 21.91 23.45
N ALA A 11 -5.87 23.11 23.24
CA ALA A 11 -6.26 24.29 24.02
C ALA A 11 -7.57 24.86 23.47
N ILE A 12 -8.62 24.69 24.27
CA ILE A 12 -9.90 25.40 24.08
C ILE A 12 -9.77 26.79 24.68
N TRP A 13 -9.85 27.82 23.85
CA TRP A 13 -9.98 29.20 24.31
C TRP A 13 -11.46 29.53 24.51
N GLN A 14 -11.87 29.51 25.77
CA GLN A 14 -13.09 30.21 26.23
C GLN A 14 -12.64 31.55 26.84
N ASN A 15 -13.03 32.63 26.21
CA ASN A 15 -12.93 33.95 26.82
C ASN A 15 -14.34 34.48 27.10
N CYS A 16 -14.69 34.41 28.37
CA CYS A 16 -15.84 35.07 28.93
C CYS A 16 -15.33 36.20 29.82
N GLY A 17 -15.66 37.43 29.51
CA GLY A 17 -15.29 38.58 30.31
C GLY A 17 -16.16 39.76 30.00
N THR A 18 -17.26 39.87 30.73
CA THR A 18 -18.14 41.05 30.83
C THR A 18 -17.44 42.20 31.53
N LYS A 19 -17.47 43.36 30.97
CA LYS A 19 -17.46 44.63 31.73
C LYS A 19 -18.21 45.71 30.96
N THR A 20 -19.35 46.07 31.53
CA THR A 20 -20.13 47.28 31.32
C THR A 20 -19.34 48.53 31.69
N THR A 21 -19.34 49.56 30.87
CA THR A 21 -19.40 50.97 31.26
C THR A 21 -19.98 51.78 30.11
N ASP A 22 -21.05 52.46 30.42
CA ASP A 22 -21.71 53.51 29.64
C ASP A 22 -20.73 54.61 29.27
N ASN A 23 -20.81 55.10 28.05
CA ASN A 23 -20.86 56.55 27.82
C ASN A 23 -21.38 56.86 26.40
N THR A 24 -22.41 57.67 26.41
CA THR A 24 -23.09 58.34 25.32
C THR A 24 -22.15 59.29 24.58
N THR A 25 -22.14 59.30 23.25
CA THR A 25 -22.24 60.52 22.41
C THR A 25 -22.20 60.18 20.91
N GLU A 26 -23.27 60.57 20.25
CA GLU A 26 -23.44 61.09 18.87
C GLU A 26 -22.83 60.41 17.65
N ALA A 27 -23.77 60.01 16.84
CA ALA A 27 -23.89 59.93 15.38
C ALA A 27 -22.77 60.53 14.50
N THR A 28 -22.24 59.66 13.66
CA THR A 28 -22.04 59.95 12.21
C THR A 28 -22.18 58.63 11.45
N THR A 29 -23.27 58.55 10.72
CA THR A 29 -23.52 57.56 9.71
C THR A 29 -22.53 57.81 8.53
N ASP A 30 -21.52 57.01 8.48
CA ASP A 30 -20.79 56.83 7.21
C ASP A 30 -21.03 55.39 6.75
N THR A 31 -22.08 55.23 5.95
CA THR A 31 -22.43 54.00 5.28
C THR A 31 -21.44 53.79 4.15
N LEU A 32 -20.38 53.07 4.44
CA LEU A 32 -19.56 52.47 3.39
C LEU A 32 -20.42 51.40 2.67
N VAL A 33 -21.07 51.88 1.60
CA VAL A 33 -21.69 51.00 0.60
C VAL A 33 -20.54 50.31 -0.11
N MET A 34 -20.16 49.13 0.40
CA MET A 34 -19.37 48.19 -0.38
C MET A 34 -20.18 47.79 -1.60
N THR A 35 -19.75 48.20 -2.76
CA THR A 35 -20.43 47.91 -4.01
C THR A 35 -20.34 46.39 -4.23
N THR A 36 -21.48 45.78 -4.56
CA THR A 36 -21.70 44.35 -4.79
C THR A 36 -20.78 43.78 -5.91
N ASP A 37 -20.12 44.63 -6.64
CA ASP A 37 -19.23 44.27 -7.75
C ASP A 37 -17.82 43.83 -7.29
N GLU A 38 -17.32 44.30 -6.14
CA GLU A 38 -16.01 43.88 -5.64
C GLU A 38 -16.07 42.48 -4.97
N VAL A 39 -17.16 42.15 -4.29
CA VAL A 39 -17.36 40.84 -3.67
C VAL A 39 -17.53 39.73 -4.69
N SER A 40 -18.15 40.02 -5.84
CA SER A 40 -18.31 39.03 -6.93
C SER A 40 -16.99 38.76 -7.69
N ALA A 41 -16.09 39.73 -7.77
CA ALA A 41 -14.80 39.55 -8.42
C ALA A 41 -13.80 38.72 -7.59
N GLU A 42 -13.84 38.86 -6.27
CA GLU A 42 -12.97 38.09 -5.37
C GLU A 42 -13.43 36.62 -5.19
N THR A 43 -14.74 36.38 -5.12
CA THR A 43 -15.30 35.00 -5.12
C THR A 43 -14.97 34.25 -6.40
N ASN A 44 -15.12 34.89 -7.56
CA ASN A 44 -14.79 34.28 -8.85
C ASN A 44 -13.29 33.94 -8.98
N LYS A 45 -12.40 34.79 -8.46
CA LYS A 45 -10.95 34.57 -8.46
C LYS A 45 -10.54 33.38 -7.58
N ASN A 46 -11.21 33.22 -6.44
CA ASN A 46 -10.96 32.12 -5.51
C ASN A 46 -11.48 30.79 -6.04
N GLU A 47 -12.64 30.76 -6.70
CA GLU A 47 -13.17 29.56 -7.35
C GLU A 47 -12.29 29.11 -8.52
N ILE A 48 -11.78 30.04 -9.34
CA ILE A 48 -10.84 29.71 -10.43
C ILE A 48 -9.51 29.19 -9.87
N ALA A 49 -9.04 29.71 -8.76
CA ALA A 49 -7.81 29.26 -8.11
C ALA A 49 -7.98 27.87 -7.48
N ALA A 50 -9.13 27.58 -6.90
CA ALA A 50 -9.46 26.25 -6.37
C ALA A 50 -9.56 25.22 -7.49
N ALA A 51 -10.31 25.49 -8.54
CA ALA A 51 -10.44 24.62 -9.70
C ALA A 51 -9.09 24.30 -10.39
N LYS A 52 -8.17 25.29 -10.43
CA LYS A 52 -6.81 25.07 -10.93
C LYS A 52 -5.98 24.17 -10.03
N ARG A 53 -6.12 24.28 -8.71
CA ARG A 53 -5.42 23.41 -7.75
C ARG A 53 -5.91 21.96 -7.89
N ASP A 54 -7.21 21.76 -7.92
CA ASP A 54 -7.82 20.43 -8.09
C ASP A 54 -7.40 19.78 -9.43
N ALA A 55 -7.33 20.56 -10.50
CA ALA A 55 -6.87 20.07 -11.79
C ALA A 55 -5.39 19.67 -11.79
N ILE A 56 -4.53 20.44 -11.08
CA ILE A 56 -3.10 20.14 -10.95
C ILE A 56 -2.90 18.90 -10.08
N GLU A 57 -3.64 18.78 -8.99
CA GLU A 57 -3.59 17.63 -8.10
C GLU A 57 -4.04 16.36 -8.82
N LYS A 58 -5.16 16.41 -9.53
CA LYS A 58 -5.66 15.29 -10.33
C LYS A 58 -4.66 14.87 -11.42
N ALA A 59 -4.07 15.82 -12.13
CA ALA A 59 -3.04 15.53 -13.13
C ALA A 59 -1.76 14.94 -12.53
N SER A 60 -1.39 15.35 -11.30
CA SER A 60 -0.24 14.81 -10.60
C SER A 60 -0.45 13.37 -10.17
N VAL A 61 -1.64 13.04 -9.67
CA VAL A 61 -2.04 11.68 -9.28
C VAL A 61 -2.08 10.75 -10.50
N GLU A 62 -2.72 11.19 -11.59
CA GLU A 62 -2.79 10.42 -12.83
C GLU A 62 -1.40 10.13 -13.41
N LYS A 63 -0.51 11.13 -13.41
CA LYS A 63 0.88 10.97 -13.85
C LYS A 63 1.67 10.01 -12.95
N ALA A 64 1.43 10.05 -11.64
CA ALA A 64 2.07 9.13 -10.69
C ALA A 64 1.60 7.68 -10.93
N GLU A 65 0.31 7.49 -11.19
CA GLU A 65 -0.27 6.19 -11.50
C GLU A 65 0.23 5.64 -12.84
N GLN A 66 0.31 6.46 -13.89
CA GLN A 66 0.91 6.07 -15.17
C GLN A 66 2.37 5.66 -15.02
N ARG A 67 3.16 6.38 -14.21
CA ARG A 67 4.55 5.99 -13.92
C ARG A 67 4.63 4.65 -13.19
N ARG A 68 3.74 4.43 -12.22
CA ARG A 68 3.66 3.17 -11.49
C ARG A 68 3.32 2.01 -12.42
N LEU A 69 2.31 2.16 -13.27
CA LEU A 69 1.92 1.16 -14.26
C LEU A 69 3.03 0.87 -15.26
N ALA A 70 3.73 1.91 -15.75
CA ALA A 70 4.87 1.75 -16.64
C ALA A 70 6.04 1.02 -15.98
N MET A 71 6.30 1.26 -14.67
CA MET A 71 7.31 0.53 -13.92
C MET A 71 6.93 -0.94 -13.70
N ILE A 72 5.65 -1.22 -13.43
CA ILE A 72 5.15 -2.60 -13.31
C ILE A 72 5.31 -3.35 -14.64
N GLU A 73 4.98 -2.71 -15.76
CA GLU A 73 5.11 -3.31 -17.08
C GLU A 73 6.59 -3.54 -17.45
N LEU A 74 7.47 -2.58 -17.13
CA LEU A 74 8.91 -2.72 -17.33
C LEU A 74 9.48 -3.85 -16.46
N ALA A 75 9.01 -3.97 -15.21
CA ALA A 75 9.42 -5.06 -14.33
C ALA A 75 9.00 -6.43 -14.86
N LYS A 76 7.81 -6.54 -15.46
CA LYS A 76 7.33 -7.78 -16.10
C LYS A 76 8.16 -8.15 -17.35
N THR A 77 8.67 -7.14 -18.05
CA THR A 77 9.41 -7.34 -19.31
C THR A 77 10.91 -7.51 -19.06
N SER A 78 11.42 -7.03 -17.92
CA SER A 78 12.83 -7.19 -17.56
C SER A 78 13.13 -8.63 -17.15
N PRO A 79 14.14 -9.28 -17.69
CA PRO A 79 14.48 -10.66 -17.33
C PRO A 79 14.95 -10.78 -15.87
N THR A 80 15.47 -9.69 -15.30
CA THR A 80 16.03 -9.64 -13.95
C THR A 80 15.69 -8.35 -13.22
N PHE A 81 15.63 -8.42 -11.89
CA PHE A 81 15.58 -7.28 -10.99
C PHE A 81 16.54 -7.47 -9.81
N LYS A 82 16.65 -6.49 -8.91
CA LYS A 82 17.42 -6.63 -7.67
C LYS A 82 16.49 -6.79 -6.48
N ASP A 83 16.76 -7.78 -5.65
CA ASP A 83 16.08 -8.00 -4.37
C ASP A 83 16.43 -6.90 -3.35
N ALA A 84 15.80 -6.94 -2.18
CA ALA A 84 16.06 -5.99 -1.09
C ALA A 84 17.52 -5.99 -0.61
N SER A 85 18.26 -7.06 -0.86
CA SER A 85 19.70 -7.17 -0.55
C SER A 85 20.61 -6.70 -1.69
N GLY A 86 20.03 -6.27 -2.82
CA GLY A 86 20.75 -5.82 -4.01
C GLY A 86 21.26 -6.95 -4.92
N LYS A 87 20.87 -8.19 -4.65
CA LYS A 87 21.23 -9.35 -5.50
C LYS A 87 20.32 -9.41 -6.72
N VAL A 88 20.89 -9.88 -7.83
CA VAL A 88 20.13 -10.09 -9.07
C VAL A 88 19.22 -11.30 -8.91
N VAL A 89 17.96 -11.12 -9.25
CA VAL A 89 16.91 -12.13 -9.25
C VAL A 89 16.29 -12.18 -10.65
N TYR A 90 16.02 -13.36 -11.14
CA TYR A 90 15.37 -13.58 -12.43
C TYR A 90 13.85 -13.64 -12.23
N ASN A 91 13.08 -12.91 -13.03
CA ASN A 91 11.63 -13.05 -13.05
C ASN A 91 11.23 -14.45 -13.54
N LYS A 92 12.02 -15.00 -14.46
CA LYS A 92 11.91 -16.35 -14.96
C LYS A 92 13.30 -16.86 -15.30
N ALA A 93 13.68 -18.01 -14.77
CA ALA A 93 14.92 -18.70 -15.12
C ALA A 93 14.68 -19.68 -16.27
N GLU A 94 15.76 -20.19 -16.85
CA GLU A 94 15.71 -21.25 -17.86
C GLU A 94 15.12 -22.55 -17.29
N ILE A 95 15.45 -22.85 -16.03
CA ILE A 95 14.81 -23.88 -15.22
C ILE A 95 14.23 -23.21 -13.99
N ASP A 96 12.92 -23.27 -13.82
CA ASP A 96 12.23 -22.66 -12.69
C ASP A 96 12.54 -23.41 -11.37
N PRO A 97 12.49 -22.71 -10.22
CA PRO A 97 12.66 -23.35 -8.94
C PRO A 97 11.56 -24.36 -8.67
N SER A 98 11.83 -25.40 -7.91
CA SER A 98 10.88 -26.42 -7.58
C SER A 98 10.93 -26.84 -6.11
N PHE A 99 9.78 -27.22 -5.55
CA PHE A 99 9.72 -27.78 -4.21
C PHE A 99 10.42 -29.13 -4.16
N VAL A 100 11.15 -29.42 -3.10
CA VAL A 100 11.79 -30.73 -2.93
C VAL A 100 10.75 -31.83 -2.89
N GLY A 101 10.81 -32.76 -3.84
CA GLY A 101 9.79 -33.79 -4.06
C GLY A 101 8.66 -33.37 -4.99
N GLY A 102 8.75 -32.18 -5.58
CA GLY A 102 7.82 -31.65 -6.58
C GLY A 102 6.46 -31.23 -6.02
N ASP A 103 5.53 -30.95 -6.92
CA ASP A 103 4.19 -30.41 -6.58
C ASP A 103 3.37 -31.28 -5.64
N LYS A 104 3.56 -32.60 -5.67
CA LYS A 104 2.82 -33.51 -4.80
C LYS A 104 3.21 -33.29 -3.34
N GLU A 105 4.50 -33.20 -3.04
CA GLU A 105 4.99 -32.96 -1.69
C GLU A 105 4.72 -31.53 -1.26
N MET A 106 4.76 -30.56 -2.16
CA MET A 106 4.35 -29.19 -1.89
C MET A 106 2.88 -29.12 -1.43
N ARG A 107 1.97 -29.74 -2.18
CA ARG A 107 0.54 -29.80 -1.80
C ARG A 107 0.32 -30.51 -0.47
N LYS A 108 1.10 -31.56 -0.17
CA LYS A 108 1.04 -32.24 1.11
C LYS A 108 1.53 -31.36 2.25
N TYR A 109 2.61 -30.62 2.02
CA TYR A 109 3.13 -29.64 2.98
C TYR A 109 2.09 -28.55 3.28
N LEU A 110 1.48 -27.95 2.25
CA LEU A 110 0.44 -26.94 2.41
C LEU A 110 -0.74 -27.46 3.23
N ARG A 111 -1.28 -28.65 2.89
CA ARG A 111 -2.39 -29.24 3.66
C ARG A 111 -2.06 -29.52 5.11
N ALA A 112 -0.81 -29.81 5.42
CA ALA A 112 -0.37 -30.11 6.79
C ALA A 112 -0.09 -28.86 7.62
N ASN A 113 0.26 -27.75 6.98
CA ASN A 113 0.77 -26.56 7.67
C ASN A 113 -0.15 -25.34 7.53
N LEU A 114 -1.03 -25.30 6.52
CA LEU A 114 -2.02 -24.23 6.33
C LEU A 114 -3.09 -24.34 7.42
N LYS A 115 -3.34 -23.23 8.11
CA LYS A 115 -4.37 -23.13 9.14
C LYS A 115 -5.38 -22.07 8.69
N TYR A 116 -6.64 -22.45 8.67
CA TYR A 116 -7.68 -21.47 8.37
C TYR A 116 -7.84 -20.53 9.56
N PRO A 117 -7.69 -19.19 9.35
CA PRO A 117 -7.81 -18.22 10.44
C PRO A 117 -9.23 -18.25 11.04
N GLU A 118 -9.32 -18.24 12.39
CA GLU A 118 -10.63 -18.26 13.08
C GLU A 118 -11.51 -17.08 12.65
N ALA A 119 -10.94 -15.88 12.50
CA ALA A 119 -11.67 -14.70 12.05
C ALA A 119 -12.27 -14.86 10.66
N ALA A 120 -11.57 -15.51 9.73
CA ALA A 120 -12.08 -15.79 8.39
C ALA A 120 -13.17 -16.90 8.44
N GLN A 121 -13.00 -17.88 9.32
CA GLN A 121 -13.96 -18.95 9.52
C GLN A 121 -15.28 -18.43 10.11
N ASP A 122 -15.22 -17.56 11.13
CA ASP A 122 -16.39 -16.97 11.78
C ASP A 122 -17.20 -16.08 10.83
N ASN A 123 -16.51 -15.42 9.90
CA ASN A 123 -17.13 -14.57 8.88
C ASN A 123 -17.47 -15.30 7.57
N ALA A 124 -17.23 -16.61 7.49
CA ALA A 124 -17.41 -17.42 6.28
C ALA A 124 -16.71 -16.81 5.04
N VAL A 125 -15.51 -16.24 5.24
CA VAL A 125 -14.72 -15.62 4.18
C VAL A 125 -13.89 -16.70 3.49
N GLU A 126 -14.08 -16.88 2.21
CA GLU A 126 -13.29 -17.78 1.36
C GLU A 126 -12.57 -16.96 0.28
N GLY A 127 -11.43 -17.43 -0.17
CA GLY A 127 -10.70 -16.76 -1.23
C GLY A 127 -9.42 -17.49 -1.64
N THR A 128 -8.85 -17.08 -2.76
CA THR A 128 -7.57 -17.56 -3.26
C THR A 128 -6.54 -16.46 -3.16
N VAL A 129 -5.46 -16.70 -2.43
CA VAL A 129 -4.37 -15.74 -2.24
C VAL A 129 -3.28 -16.00 -3.27
N PHE A 130 -2.88 -14.94 -3.99
CA PHE A 130 -1.72 -14.97 -4.85
C PHE A 130 -0.47 -14.63 -4.03
N VAL A 131 0.52 -15.51 -4.02
CA VAL A 131 1.75 -15.33 -3.23
C VAL A 131 2.95 -15.33 -4.15
N ASP A 132 3.67 -14.19 -4.13
CA ASP A 132 4.95 -14.03 -4.80
C ASP A 132 6.09 -14.19 -3.80
N PHE A 133 7.15 -14.86 -4.17
CA PHE A 133 8.34 -15.00 -3.35
C PHE A 133 9.59 -15.27 -4.19
N ILE A 134 10.74 -15.09 -3.59
CA ILE A 134 12.03 -15.36 -4.22
C ILE A 134 12.59 -16.65 -3.64
N VAL A 135 12.99 -17.55 -4.52
CA VAL A 135 13.85 -18.70 -4.17
C VAL A 135 15.29 -18.30 -4.48
N ASP A 136 16.13 -18.16 -3.46
CA ASP A 136 17.52 -17.79 -3.65
C ASP A 136 18.36 -18.95 -4.22
N GLN A 137 19.60 -18.68 -4.62
CA GLN A 137 20.53 -19.67 -5.17
C GLN A 137 20.83 -20.85 -4.22
N ASN A 138 20.52 -20.72 -2.92
CA ASN A 138 20.69 -21.76 -1.91
C ASN A 138 19.38 -22.52 -1.64
N GLY A 139 18.30 -22.18 -2.35
CA GLY A 139 16.97 -22.76 -2.19
C GLY A 139 16.16 -22.19 -1.02
N ASN A 140 16.60 -21.08 -0.40
CA ASN A 140 15.81 -20.48 0.68
C ASN A 140 14.73 -19.57 0.09
N VAL A 141 13.54 -19.65 0.67
CA VAL A 141 12.42 -18.75 0.37
C VAL A 141 12.65 -17.40 1.04
N ARG A 142 12.48 -16.31 0.29
CA ARG A 142 12.69 -14.93 0.73
C ARG A 142 11.65 -14.00 0.12
N GLU A 143 11.47 -12.82 0.75
CA GLU A 143 10.61 -11.74 0.25
C GLU A 143 9.22 -12.22 -0.18
N VAL A 144 8.53 -12.89 0.76
CA VAL A 144 7.19 -13.43 0.54
C VAL A 144 6.19 -12.29 0.62
N ILE A 145 5.43 -12.10 -0.44
CA ILE A 145 4.40 -11.05 -0.56
C ILE A 145 3.10 -11.71 -1.03
N ALA A 146 2.04 -11.50 -0.27
CA ALA A 146 0.69 -11.86 -0.72
C ALA A 146 0.05 -10.66 -1.42
N SER A 147 -0.72 -10.93 -2.44
CA SER A 147 -1.49 -9.95 -3.18
C SER A 147 -2.87 -10.48 -3.52
N ASP A 148 -3.81 -9.56 -3.72
CA ASP A 148 -5.15 -9.90 -4.16
C ASP A 148 -5.11 -10.43 -5.60
N VAL A 149 -5.96 -11.39 -5.89
CA VAL A 149 -6.27 -11.73 -7.28
C VAL A 149 -7.05 -10.55 -7.89
N VAL A 150 -6.68 -10.15 -9.09
CA VAL A 150 -7.27 -8.97 -9.74
C VAL A 150 -8.80 -9.06 -9.74
N GLY A 151 -9.43 -8.12 -9.01
CA GLY A 151 -10.89 -8.00 -8.93
C GLY A 151 -11.54 -8.59 -7.68
N GLU A 152 -10.77 -9.23 -6.78
CA GLU A 152 -11.27 -9.73 -5.50
C GLU A 152 -10.45 -9.14 -4.36
N LEU A 153 -11.11 -8.45 -3.43
CA LEU A 153 -10.51 -8.04 -2.17
C LEU A 153 -10.50 -9.26 -1.24
N ILE A 154 -9.30 -9.76 -0.94
CA ILE A 154 -9.12 -10.91 -0.07
C ILE A 154 -8.88 -10.44 1.36
N ASP A 155 -9.48 -11.15 2.31
CA ASP A 155 -9.30 -10.86 3.73
C ASP A 155 -7.82 -10.91 4.13
N LEU A 156 -7.38 -9.90 4.88
CA LEU A 156 -5.99 -9.78 5.32
C LEU A 156 -5.53 -10.98 6.14
N THR A 157 -6.42 -11.62 6.88
CA THR A 157 -6.08 -12.80 7.70
C THR A 157 -5.70 -14.00 6.84
N LEU A 158 -6.35 -14.17 5.69
CA LEU A 158 -5.99 -15.20 4.70
C LEU A 158 -4.63 -14.89 4.06
N GLN A 159 -4.36 -13.62 3.74
CA GLN A 159 -3.07 -13.19 3.21
C GLN A 159 -1.93 -13.42 4.20
N GLU A 160 -2.13 -13.06 5.47
CA GLU A 160 -1.14 -13.27 6.54
C GLU A 160 -0.82 -14.76 6.74
N GLU A 161 -1.83 -15.62 6.71
CA GLU A 161 -1.63 -17.06 6.83
C GLU A 161 -0.89 -17.64 5.61
N ALA A 162 -1.22 -17.19 4.41
CA ALA A 162 -0.52 -17.58 3.19
C ALA A 162 0.96 -17.18 3.24
N VAL A 163 1.26 -15.95 3.66
CA VAL A 163 2.65 -15.48 3.86
C VAL A 163 3.36 -16.31 4.92
N ARG A 164 2.69 -16.61 6.04
CA ARG A 164 3.26 -17.41 7.13
C ARG A 164 3.66 -18.81 6.66
N VAL A 165 2.76 -19.49 5.96
CA VAL A 165 3.01 -20.88 5.53
C VAL A 165 4.10 -20.96 4.46
N VAL A 166 4.13 -20.03 3.51
CA VAL A 166 5.16 -19.96 2.47
C VAL A 166 6.53 -19.60 3.06
N SER A 167 6.58 -18.63 3.97
CA SER A 167 7.81 -18.25 4.67
C SER A 167 8.42 -19.39 5.51
N SER A 168 7.59 -20.33 5.95
CA SER A 168 8.02 -21.50 6.74
C SER A 168 8.38 -22.71 5.87
N MET A 169 8.33 -22.61 4.55
CA MET A 169 8.64 -23.72 3.66
C MET A 169 10.09 -24.20 3.81
N PRO A 170 10.33 -25.50 3.70
CA PRO A 170 11.69 -26.03 3.64
C PRO A 170 12.41 -25.53 2.39
N LYS A 171 13.71 -25.83 2.29
CA LYS A 171 14.51 -25.46 1.13
C LYS A 171 13.92 -26.03 -0.16
N TRP A 172 13.93 -25.21 -1.19
CA TRP A 172 13.57 -25.56 -2.55
C TRP A 172 14.79 -25.99 -3.36
N VAL A 173 14.56 -26.59 -4.48
CA VAL A 173 15.58 -26.70 -5.55
C VAL A 173 15.60 -25.34 -6.23
N PRO A 174 16.75 -24.63 -6.25
CA PRO A 174 16.81 -23.29 -6.86
C PRO A 174 16.61 -23.36 -8.37
N GLY A 175 16.15 -22.25 -8.95
CA GLY A 175 16.15 -22.07 -10.38
C GLY A 175 17.57 -22.04 -10.95
N SER A 176 17.75 -22.32 -12.23
CA SER A 176 19.04 -22.24 -12.89
C SER A 176 18.98 -21.49 -14.21
N GLN A 177 20.10 -20.79 -14.50
CA GLN A 177 20.33 -20.07 -15.74
C GLN A 177 21.70 -20.43 -16.28
N GLY A 178 21.74 -20.96 -17.50
CA GLY A 178 23.03 -21.45 -18.10
C GLY A 178 23.72 -22.55 -17.29
N GLY A 179 22.94 -23.32 -16.51
CA GLY A 179 23.45 -24.39 -15.64
C GLY A 179 23.90 -23.94 -14.24
N GLU A 180 23.87 -22.61 -13.94
CA GLU A 180 24.27 -22.09 -12.63
C GLU A 180 22.98 -21.79 -11.79
N PRO A 181 22.98 -22.07 -10.47
CA PRO A 181 21.86 -21.76 -9.60
C PRO A 181 21.72 -20.25 -9.42
N VAL A 182 20.51 -19.74 -9.64
CA VAL A 182 20.18 -18.31 -9.56
C VAL A 182 19.00 -18.05 -8.64
N GLY A 183 18.94 -16.82 -8.12
CA GLY A 183 17.73 -16.34 -7.45
C GLY A 183 16.61 -16.15 -8.47
N THR A 184 15.45 -16.72 -8.20
CA THR A 184 14.31 -16.69 -9.14
C THR A 184 13.04 -16.34 -8.39
N GLN A 185 12.25 -15.44 -8.96
CA GLN A 185 10.89 -15.17 -8.47
C GLN A 185 9.99 -16.34 -8.84
N PHE A 186 9.15 -16.72 -7.90
CA PHE A 186 8.13 -17.74 -8.10
C PHE A 186 6.80 -17.29 -7.53
N SER A 187 5.73 -17.67 -8.17
CA SER A 187 4.37 -17.28 -7.79
C SER A 187 3.49 -18.50 -7.68
N MET A 188 2.60 -18.52 -6.68
CA MET A 188 1.66 -19.60 -6.47
C MET A 188 0.33 -19.11 -5.93
N LEU A 189 -0.72 -19.90 -6.14
CA LEU A 189 -2.05 -19.70 -5.57
C LEU A 189 -2.26 -20.64 -4.37
N ILE A 190 -2.78 -20.10 -3.28
CA ILE A 190 -3.11 -20.83 -2.05
C ILE A 190 -4.57 -20.62 -1.71
#